data_c1b6ba1a30e60135c59791c9db94bc5a
#
_entry.id   c1b6ba1a30e60135c59791c9db94bc5a
#
_cell.length_a   1.000
_cell.length_b   1.000
_cell.length_c   1.000
_cell.angle_alpha   90.00
_cell.angle_beta   90.00
_cell.angle_gamma   90.00
#
_symmetry.space_group_name_H-M   'P 1'
#
loop_
_entity.id
_entity.type
_entity.pdbx_description
1 polymer ?
#
loop_
_entity_poly.entity_id
_entity_poly.type
_entity_poly.pdbx_seq_one_letter_code
_entity_poly.pdbx_strand_id
1 'polypeptide(L)'
;MAGPEEVYRSSVERWHSDRVARLQQPEGWLSLVALHWLTPGLNDVALGNGSVPAFRVAVAEGGVRAFGDELRHDGSRLSAEGLSLIADVDGDATKLELGSLQIIVIRRGERLGLRVWDRMAEALRGFVGIDRFAVDPRWPIDASFEPRPGHTIPVADIIGDVTEDPSPGSVSFSVDGVECSLDALEGGDNGELFLVFGDTTNGAETYAGGRFLYTDPPVDGRVAVDFNLAYNPPCVFSPYATCPLPPAQNRLPVRIEAGEKTYH
;
A
#
# COMPACT_ATOMS: atom_id res chain seq x y z
N MET A 1 -11.73 -34.65 11.27
CA MET A 1 -11.17 -33.85 10.15
C MET A 1 -12.01 -32.58 10.09
N ALA A 2 -11.39 -31.42 10.02
CA ALA A 2 -12.10 -30.13 9.87
C ALA A 2 -12.95 -30.17 8.59
N GLY A 3 -14.15 -29.59 8.65
CA GLY A 3 -15.01 -29.45 7.46
C GLY A 3 -14.46 -28.38 6.49
N PRO A 4 -14.92 -28.34 5.22
CA PRO A 4 -14.46 -27.38 4.23
C PRO A 4 -14.59 -25.92 4.70
N GLU A 5 -15.68 -25.56 5.37
CA GLU A 5 -15.91 -24.23 5.91
C GLU A 5 -14.92 -23.86 7.04
N GLU A 6 -14.61 -24.82 7.90
CA GLU A 6 -13.62 -24.60 8.98
C GLU A 6 -12.20 -24.41 8.42
N VAL A 7 -11.84 -25.17 7.37
CA VAL A 7 -10.56 -25.02 6.65
C VAL A 7 -10.48 -23.63 6.01
N TYR A 8 -11.55 -23.20 5.34
CA TYR A 8 -11.64 -21.88 4.74
C TYR A 8 -11.51 -20.77 5.79
N ARG A 9 -12.30 -20.81 6.85
CA ARG A 9 -12.23 -19.85 7.96
C ARG A 9 -10.81 -19.74 8.52
N SER A 10 -10.17 -20.88 8.76
CA SER A 10 -8.79 -20.93 9.26
C SER A 10 -7.78 -20.33 8.27
N SER A 11 -8.03 -20.43 6.96
CA SER A 11 -7.15 -19.81 5.94
C SER A 11 -7.25 -18.28 5.97
N VAL A 12 -8.46 -17.72 6.08
CA VAL A 12 -8.70 -16.28 6.21
C VAL A 12 -8.08 -15.73 7.51
N GLU A 13 -8.21 -16.48 8.62
CA GLU A 13 -7.62 -16.07 9.90
C GLU A 13 -6.09 -16.05 9.86
N ARG A 14 -5.48 -17.04 9.20
CA ARG A 14 -4.02 -17.07 8.98
C ARG A 14 -3.58 -15.87 8.13
N TRP A 15 -4.26 -15.63 7.01
CA TRP A 15 -3.97 -14.50 6.15
C TRP A 15 -4.01 -13.17 6.94
N HIS A 16 -5.03 -12.97 7.78
CA HIS A 16 -5.16 -11.78 8.61
C HIS A 16 -4.03 -11.69 9.64
N SER A 17 -3.65 -12.79 10.28
CA SER A 17 -2.52 -12.84 11.21
C SER A 17 -1.20 -12.46 10.53
N ASP A 18 -0.96 -12.99 9.33
CA ASP A 18 0.22 -12.67 8.52
C ASP A 18 0.23 -11.19 8.10
N ARG A 19 -0.95 -10.63 7.79
CA ARG A 19 -1.08 -9.21 7.49
C ARG A 19 -0.75 -8.33 8.69
N VAL A 20 -1.29 -8.66 9.87
CA VAL A 20 -0.97 -7.95 11.12
C VAL A 20 0.53 -8.01 11.40
N ALA A 21 1.15 -9.16 11.22
CA ALA A 21 2.60 -9.30 11.39
C ALA A 21 3.40 -8.44 10.40
N ARG A 22 2.96 -8.33 9.13
CA ARG A 22 3.61 -7.45 8.13
C ARG A 22 3.51 -5.97 8.50
N LEU A 23 2.39 -5.51 9.06
CA LEU A 23 2.25 -4.11 9.51
C LEU A 23 3.24 -3.73 10.60
N GLN A 24 3.62 -4.70 11.45
CA GLN A 24 4.54 -4.53 12.57
C GLN A 24 6.03 -4.70 12.19
N GLN A 25 6.34 -4.98 10.91
CA GLN A 25 7.73 -5.08 10.46
C GLN A 25 8.46 -3.75 10.60
N PRO A 26 9.79 -3.74 10.76
CA PRO A 26 10.59 -2.51 10.82
C PRO A 26 10.40 -1.57 9.63
N GLU A 27 10.06 -2.12 8.46
CA GLU A 27 9.73 -1.39 7.22
C GLU A 27 8.22 -1.45 6.92
N GLY A 28 7.41 -1.78 7.94
CA GLY A 28 5.95 -1.83 7.86
C GLY A 28 5.30 -0.43 7.88
N TRP A 29 4.00 -0.40 7.65
CA TRP A 29 3.27 0.86 7.58
C TRP A 29 3.12 1.57 8.94
N LEU A 30 3.17 0.83 10.06
CA LEU A 30 3.15 1.39 11.41
C LEU A 30 4.47 2.08 11.80
N SER A 31 5.55 1.75 11.12
CA SER A 31 6.87 2.37 11.34
C SER A 31 7.16 3.52 10.38
N LEU A 32 6.31 3.77 9.36
CA LEU A 32 6.49 4.86 8.41
C LEU A 32 6.17 6.20 9.07
N VAL A 33 7.20 7.01 9.33
CA VAL A 33 7.13 8.24 10.13
C VAL A 33 7.34 9.52 9.35
N ALA A 34 7.84 9.46 8.11
CA ALA A 34 7.99 10.64 7.26
C ALA A 34 8.05 10.29 5.77
N LEU A 35 7.61 11.27 4.97
CA LEU A 35 7.83 11.36 3.54
C LEU A 35 8.27 12.79 3.21
N HIS A 36 9.51 12.95 2.74
CA HIS A 36 10.05 14.24 2.32
C HIS A 36 10.18 14.27 0.80
N TRP A 37 9.40 15.13 0.14
CA TRP A 37 9.55 15.34 -1.28
C TRP A 37 10.83 16.15 -1.57
N LEU A 38 11.61 15.67 -2.53
CA LEU A 38 12.87 16.29 -2.95
C LEU A 38 12.64 17.26 -4.11
N THR A 39 13.42 18.33 -4.14
CA THR A 39 13.49 19.28 -5.26
C THR A 39 14.84 19.16 -5.97
N PRO A 40 14.94 19.54 -7.26
CA PRO A 40 16.24 19.65 -7.93
C PRO A 40 17.23 20.51 -7.14
N GLY A 41 18.49 20.07 -7.08
CA GLY A 41 19.53 20.72 -6.29
C GLY A 41 19.75 20.10 -4.91
N LEU A 42 20.25 20.87 -3.97
CA LEU A 42 20.57 20.41 -2.62
C LEU A 42 19.40 20.59 -1.68
N ASN A 43 18.97 19.50 -1.04
CA ASN A 43 17.90 19.45 -0.06
C ASN A 43 18.48 19.22 1.34
N ASP A 44 18.16 20.10 2.27
CA ASP A 44 18.44 19.92 3.69
C ASP A 44 17.31 19.10 4.31
N VAL A 45 17.63 17.92 4.85
CA VAL A 45 16.61 16.99 5.40
C VAL A 45 16.64 17.07 6.91
N ALA A 46 15.59 17.65 7.50
CA ALA A 46 15.33 17.63 8.93
C ALA A 46 14.39 16.48 9.27
N LEU A 47 14.67 15.73 10.34
CA LEU A 47 13.87 14.62 10.80
C LEU A 47 13.27 14.91 12.18
N GLY A 48 12.01 14.51 12.38
CA GLY A 48 11.27 14.80 13.60
C GLY A 48 10.99 16.31 13.77
N ASN A 49 10.96 16.77 15.02
CA ASN A 49 10.73 18.19 15.35
C ASN A 49 12.02 19.04 15.30
N GLY A 50 13.11 18.50 14.70
CA GLY A 50 14.40 19.18 14.64
C GLY A 50 14.41 20.31 13.61
N SER A 51 14.85 21.50 14.01
CA SER A 51 15.10 22.63 13.12
C SER A 51 16.47 22.59 12.44
N VAL A 52 17.31 21.63 12.81
CA VAL A 52 18.66 21.45 12.26
C VAL A 52 18.63 20.28 11.27
N PRO A 53 19.15 20.45 10.04
CA PRO A 53 19.23 19.35 9.09
C PRO A 53 20.05 18.18 9.67
N ALA A 54 19.46 16.97 9.61
CA ALA A 54 20.13 15.76 10.03
C ALA A 54 21.14 15.28 8.98
N PHE A 55 20.84 15.53 7.71
CA PHE A 55 21.67 15.19 6.56
C PHE A 55 21.22 15.98 5.31
N ARG A 56 21.94 15.83 4.20
CA ARG A 56 21.61 16.49 2.93
C ARG A 56 21.46 15.49 1.80
N VAL A 57 20.63 15.84 0.82
CA VAL A 57 20.43 15.06 -0.40
C VAL A 57 20.48 15.96 -1.62
N ALA A 58 21.38 15.66 -2.55
CA ALA A 58 21.45 16.33 -3.85
C ALA A 58 20.66 15.54 -4.89
N VAL A 59 19.85 16.26 -5.68
CA VAL A 59 19.12 15.74 -6.85
C VAL A 59 19.64 16.44 -8.09
N ALA A 60 20.21 15.70 -9.03
CA ALA A 60 20.76 16.20 -10.29
C ALA A 60 20.41 15.25 -11.44
N GLU A 61 20.75 15.62 -12.68
CA GLU A 61 20.58 14.76 -13.86
C GLU A 61 21.29 13.39 -13.73
N GLY A 62 22.38 13.34 -12.93
CA GLY A 62 23.13 12.12 -12.62
C GLY A 62 22.51 11.24 -11.51
N GLY A 63 21.36 11.59 -10.98
CA GLY A 63 20.66 10.84 -9.93
C GLY A 63 20.61 11.53 -8.57
N VAL A 64 20.39 10.73 -7.54
CA VAL A 64 20.24 11.18 -6.15
C VAL A 64 21.45 10.80 -5.32
N ARG A 65 21.99 11.72 -4.50
CA ARG A 65 23.16 11.47 -3.65
C ARG A 65 22.95 12.02 -2.25
N ALA A 66 23.21 11.19 -1.24
CA ALA A 66 23.12 11.58 0.18
C ALA A 66 24.49 11.93 0.77
N PHE A 67 24.49 12.88 1.71
CA PHE A 67 25.65 13.34 2.48
C PHE A 67 25.26 13.49 3.96
N GLY A 68 26.10 13.02 4.86
CA GLY A 68 25.91 13.16 6.30
C GLY A 68 26.83 12.25 7.08
N ASP A 69 27.50 12.79 8.10
CA ASP A 69 28.53 12.07 8.88
C ASP A 69 27.95 10.94 9.74
N GLU A 70 26.68 11.06 10.13
CA GLU A 70 25.99 10.05 10.94
C GLU A 70 25.21 9.02 10.11
N LEU A 71 25.03 9.28 8.79
CA LEU A 71 24.40 8.32 7.89
C LEU A 71 25.27 7.07 7.73
N ARG A 72 24.60 5.92 7.68
CA ARG A 72 25.21 4.62 7.42
C ARG A 72 24.54 3.94 6.23
N HIS A 73 25.32 3.12 5.57
CA HIS A 73 24.87 2.16 4.57
C HIS A 73 25.65 0.87 4.79
N ASP A 74 24.96 -0.25 4.89
CA ASP A 74 25.52 -1.56 5.21
C ASP A 74 26.46 -1.52 6.44
N GLY A 75 26.00 -0.83 7.50
CA GLY A 75 26.74 -0.68 8.76
C GLY A 75 27.92 0.30 8.73
N SER A 76 28.33 0.82 7.56
CA SER A 76 29.46 1.76 7.41
C SER A 76 28.97 3.20 7.30
N ARG A 77 29.72 4.16 7.89
CA ARG A 77 29.44 5.60 7.69
C ARG A 77 29.71 6.00 6.25
N LEU A 78 28.94 6.96 5.74
CA LEU A 78 29.17 7.52 4.43
C LEU A 78 30.50 8.27 4.38
N SER A 79 31.15 8.23 3.21
CA SER A 79 32.33 9.06 2.94
C SER A 79 31.93 10.54 2.73
N ALA A 80 32.90 11.45 2.76
CA ALA A 80 32.68 12.86 2.48
C ALA A 80 32.15 13.12 1.06
N GLU A 81 32.39 12.20 0.12
CA GLU A 81 31.88 12.25 -1.25
C GLU A 81 30.40 11.89 -1.35
N GLY A 82 29.82 11.40 -0.23
CA GLY A 82 28.44 10.92 -0.15
C GLY A 82 28.23 9.57 -0.85
N LEU A 83 26.97 9.14 -0.91
CA LEU A 83 26.55 7.89 -1.54
C LEU A 83 25.48 8.13 -2.60
N SER A 84 25.64 7.58 -3.78
CA SER A 84 24.59 7.55 -4.81
C SER A 84 23.49 6.58 -4.39
N LEU A 85 22.23 7.01 -4.54
CA LEU A 85 21.07 6.28 -4.08
C LEU A 85 20.27 5.73 -5.27
N ILE A 86 19.85 4.49 -5.18
CA ILE A 86 18.92 3.82 -6.11
C ILE A 86 17.52 3.98 -5.53
N ALA A 87 16.56 4.46 -6.35
CA ALA A 87 15.17 4.57 -5.95
C ALA A 87 14.43 3.22 -6.03
N ASP A 88 13.31 3.10 -5.32
CA ASP A 88 12.52 1.88 -5.18
C ASP A 88 11.98 1.29 -6.50
N VAL A 89 11.90 2.09 -7.57
CA VAL A 89 11.47 1.65 -8.92
C VAL A 89 12.63 1.36 -9.88
N ASP A 90 13.86 1.71 -9.50
CA ASP A 90 15.06 1.59 -10.37
C ASP A 90 15.88 0.31 -10.04
N GLY A 91 15.43 -0.48 -9.07
CA GLY A 91 16.10 -1.71 -8.59
C GLY A 91 16.00 -1.87 -7.08
N ASP A 92 16.95 -2.58 -6.49
CA ASP A 92 17.06 -2.70 -5.04
C ASP A 92 17.37 -1.34 -4.43
N ALA A 93 16.39 -0.73 -3.75
CA ALA A 93 16.53 0.60 -3.17
C ALA A 93 17.70 0.67 -2.19
N THR A 94 18.53 1.70 -2.33
CA THR A 94 19.63 1.94 -1.39
C THR A 94 19.06 2.30 -0.02
N LYS A 95 19.37 1.48 1.00
CA LYS A 95 18.92 1.68 2.38
C LYS A 95 19.96 2.49 3.15
N LEU A 96 19.55 3.65 3.66
CA LEU A 96 20.33 4.45 4.59
C LEU A 96 19.80 4.25 6.01
N GLU A 97 20.70 4.32 6.98
CA GLU A 97 20.38 4.21 8.41
C GLU A 97 20.84 5.48 9.15
N LEU A 98 20.00 5.97 10.05
CA LEU A 98 20.34 7.07 10.98
C LEU A 98 19.70 6.78 12.35
N GLY A 99 20.49 6.27 13.29
CA GLY A 99 19.97 5.82 14.58
C GLY A 99 18.94 4.67 14.42
N SER A 100 17.71 4.89 14.87
CA SER A 100 16.59 3.95 14.68
C SER A 100 15.90 4.07 13.33
N LEU A 101 16.26 5.07 12.53
CA LEU A 101 15.62 5.38 11.27
C LEU A 101 16.24 4.59 10.11
N GLN A 102 15.37 4.15 9.20
CA GLN A 102 15.74 3.63 7.89
C GLN A 102 15.14 4.52 6.81
N ILE A 103 15.91 4.84 5.78
CA ILE A 103 15.55 5.82 4.76
C ILE A 103 15.83 5.22 3.39
N ILE A 104 14.89 5.36 2.46
CA ILE A 104 15.09 5.06 1.04
C ILE A 104 14.63 6.22 0.17
N VAL A 105 15.11 6.26 -1.07
CA VAL A 105 14.52 7.09 -2.13
C VAL A 105 13.35 6.35 -2.74
N ILE A 106 12.23 7.05 -2.88
CA ILE A 106 11.09 6.59 -3.66
C ILE A 106 10.85 7.49 -4.86
N ARG A 107 10.29 6.91 -5.93
CA ARG A 107 9.79 7.68 -7.08
C ARG A 107 8.30 7.43 -7.25
N ARG A 108 7.54 8.52 -7.44
CA ARG A 108 6.11 8.48 -7.77
C ARG A 108 5.87 9.47 -8.91
N GLY A 109 5.56 8.95 -10.09
CA GLY A 109 5.59 9.76 -11.33
C GLY A 109 6.96 10.42 -11.50
N GLU A 110 6.97 11.72 -11.71
CA GLU A 110 8.17 12.55 -11.83
C GLU A 110 8.77 12.98 -10.48
N ARG A 111 8.09 12.71 -9.37
CA ARG A 111 8.49 13.17 -8.05
C ARG A 111 9.42 12.16 -7.37
N LEU A 112 10.50 12.66 -6.81
CA LEU A 112 11.39 11.91 -5.92
C LEU A 112 11.11 12.29 -4.47
N GLY A 113 11.15 11.32 -3.57
CA GLY A 113 10.97 11.55 -2.14
C GLY A 113 11.84 10.63 -1.30
N LEU A 114 11.99 10.99 -0.03
CA LEU A 114 12.60 10.13 0.97
C LEU A 114 11.50 9.53 1.85
N ARG A 115 11.38 8.23 1.85
CA ARG A 115 10.52 7.48 2.78
C ARG A 115 11.35 7.10 3.99
N VAL A 116 10.82 7.41 5.19
CA VAL A 116 11.53 7.21 6.46
C VAL A 116 10.70 6.33 7.37
N TRP A 117 11.29 5.23 7.81
CA TRP A 117 10.75 4.37 8.86
C TRP A 117 11.52 4.55 10.15
N ASP A 118 10.82 4.46 11.29
CA ASP A 118 11.42 4.42 12.61
C ASP A 118 11.08 3.09 13.30
N ARG A 119 12.09 2.29 13.60
CA ARG A 119 11.92 1.03 14.35
C ARG A 119 11.39 1.27 15.77
N MET A 120 11.43 2.51 16.26
CA MET A 120 10.95 2.94 17.57
C MET A 120 9.64 3.74 17.48
N ALA A 121 8.95 3.74 16.32
CA ALA A 121 7.71 4.49 16.12
C ALA A 121 6.67 4.19 17.22
N GLU A 122 5.98 5.25 17.68
CA GLU A 122 4.94 5.11 18.69
C GLU A 122 3.78 4.22 18.24
N ALA A 123 3.42 4.32 16.96
CA ALA A 123 2.37 3.49 16.36
C ALA A 123 2.67 1.99 16.45
N LEU A 124 3.94 1.56 16.35
CA LEU A 124 4.32 0.16 16.57
C LEU A 124 4.04 -0.31 17.99
N ARG A 125 4.28 0.56 18.98
CA ARG A 125 4.10 0.22 20.41
C ARG A 125 2.64 0.25 20.84
N GLY A 126 1.85 1.12 20.23
CA GLY A 126 0.41 1.27 20.52
C GLY A 126 -0.49 0.34 19.73
N PHE A 127 0.05 -0.42 18.78
CA PHE A 127 -0.75 -1.26 17.90
C PHE A 127 -1.33 -2.48 18.63
N VAL A 128 -2.65 -2.58 18.64
CA VAL A 128 -3.39 -3.66 19.32
C VAL A 128 -4.09 -4.62 18.36
N GLY A 129 -3.92 -4.43 17.05
CA GLY A 129 -4.57 -5.21 16.02
C GLY A 129 -5.52 -4.39 15.14
N ILE A 130 -6.23 -5.05 14.25
CA ILE A 130 -7.22 -4.45 13.36
C ILE A 130 -8.53 -5.22 13.52
N ASP A 131 -9.61 -4.51 13.80
CA ASP A 131 -10.94 -5.08 13.80
C ASP A 131 -11.38 -5.47 12.39
N ARG A 132 -12.15 -6.55 12.30
CA ARG A 132 -12.72 -7.05 11.06
C ARG A 132 -14.13 -7.58 11.25
N PHE A 133 -14.85 -7.71 10.17
CA PHE A 133 -16.11 -8.48 10.18
C PHE A 133 -15.83 -9.95 10.44
N ALA A 134 -16.84 -10.66 10.94
CA ALA A 134 -16.77 -12.12 11.05
C ALA A 134 -16.60 -12.74 9.65
N VAL A 135 -15.78 -13.78 9.55
CA VAL A 135 -15.63 -14.51 8.28
C VAL A 135 -16.94 -15.17 7.91
N ASP A 136 -17.45 -14.83 6.73
CA ASP A 136 -18.71 -15.34 6.20
C ASP A 136 -18.44 -16.02 4.84
N PRO A 137 -18.81 -17.30 4.67
CA PRO A 137 -18.57 -18.06 3.44
C PRO A 137 -19.36 -17.56 2.22
N ARG A 138 -20.27 -16.60 2.35
CA ARG A 138 -20.94 -15.95 1.22
C ARG A 138 -20.05 -14.97 0.45
N TRP A 139 -18.96 -14.48 1.04
CA TRP A 139 -18.12 -13.42 0.48
C TRP A 139 -17.00 -13.83 -0.48
N PRO A 140 -16.56 -15.10 -0.56
CA PRO A 140 -15.88 -15.58 -1.75
C PRO A 140 -16.87 -15.66 -2.92
N ILE A 141 -16.71 -14.74 -3.88
CA ILE A 141 -17.60 -14.62 -5.04
C ILE A 141 -16.85 -15.09 -6.28
N ASP A 142 -17.43 -16.04 -7.01
CA ASP A 142 -16.94 -16.42 -8.34
C ASP A 142 -17.45 -15.39 -9.35
N ALA A 143 -16.57 -14.45 -9.73
CA ALA A 143 -16.89 -13.32 -10.59
C ALA A 143 -16.50 -13.57 -12.04
N SER A 144 -17.16 -12.90 -12.99
CA SER A 144 -16.75 -12.86 -14.39
C SER A 144 -15.61 -11.85 -14.56
N PHE A 145 -14.62 -12.18 -15.36
CA PHE A 145 -13.55 -11.28 -15.76
C PHE A 145 -13.62 -10.98 -17.26
N GLU A 146 -13.69 -9.70 -17.61
CA GLU A 146 -13.62 -9.21 -18.98
C GLU A 146 -12.25 -8.57 -19.23
N PRO A 147 -11.35 -9.20 -19.99
CA PRO A 147 -10.02 -8.64 -20.25
C PRO A 147 -10.09 -7.43 -21.18
N ARG A 148 -9.29 -6.39 -20.89
CA ARG A 148 -9.16 -5.16 -21.70
C ARG A 148 -7.68 -4.83 -21.93
N PRO A 149 -7.00 -5.58 -22.82
CA PRO A 149 -5.57 -5.40 -23.05
C PRO A 149 -5.22 -3.97 -23.51
N GLY A 150 -4.20 -3.37 -22.90
CA GLY A 150 -3.73 -2.03 -23.22
C GLY A 150 -4.64 -0.89 -22.74
N HIS A 151 -5.65 -1.20 -21.93
CA HIS A 151 -6.50 -0.20 -21.33
C HIS A 151 -5.82 0.44 -20.11
N THR A 152 -6.05 1.74 -19.89
CA THR A 152 -5.65 2.47 -18.67
C THR A 152 -6.86 3.13 -18.05
N ILE A 153 -6.81 3.38 -16.77
CA ILE A 153 -7.82 4.14 -16.04
C ILE A 153 -7.16 5.24 -15.21
N PRO A 154 -7.81 6.42 -15.07
CA PRO A 154 -7.32 7.46 -14.17
C PRO A 154 -7.50 7.01 -12.71
N VAL A 155 -6.41 7.00 -11.97
CA VAL A 155 -6.38 6.67 -10.54
C VAL A 155 -5.84 7.87 -9.78
N ALA A 156 -6.68 8.45 -8.93
CA ALA A 156 -6.26 9.48 -8.00
C ALA A 156 -5.64 8.82 -6.75
N ASP A 157 -4.64 9.45 -6.18
CA ASP A 157 -4.10 9.07 -4.89
C ASP A 157 -4.53 10.02 -3.75
N ILE A 158 -4.21 9.65 -2.51
CA ILE A 158 -4.57 10.41 -1.30
C ILE A 158 -3.87 11.78 -1.20
N ILE A 159 -2.79 12.01 -1.93
CA ILE A 159 -2.05 13.29 -1.97
C ILE A 159 -2.49 14.20 -3.12
N GLY A 160 -3.45 13.74 -3.95
CA GLY A 160 -4.08 14.52 -5.02
C GLY A 160 -3.42 14.39 -6.39
N ASP A 161 -2.43 13.51 -6.57
CA ASP A 161 -1.89 13.18 -7.88
C ASP A 161 -2.86 12.23 -8.60
N VAL A 162 -2.90 12.31 -9.93
CA VAL A 162 -3.69 11.41 -10.79
C VAL A 162 -2.75 10.79 -11.81
N THR A 163 -2.76 9.48 -11.90
CA THR A 163 -1.98 8.71 -12.88
C THR A 163 -2.89 7.89 -13.78
N GLU A 164 -2.46 7.63 -15.01
CA GLU A 164 -3.10 6.68 -15.93
C GLU A 164 -2.49 5.31 -15.67
N ASP A 165 -3.19 4.49 -14.89
CA ASP A 165 -2.66 3.19 -14.47
C ASP A 165 -3.17 2.06 -15.38
N PRO A 166 -2.33 1.07 -15.74
CA PRO A 166 -2.74 -0.09 -16.51
C PRO A 166 -3.90 -0.85 -15.84
N SER A 167 -4.95 -1.11 -16.63
CA SER A 167 -6.12 -1.86 -16.18
C SER A 167 -6.30 -3.10 -17.07
N PRO A 168 -5.97 -4.30 -16.56
CA PRO A 168 -6.04 -5.52 -17.36
C PRO A 168 -7.48 -5.92 -17.74
N GLY A 169 -8.48 -5.36 -17.08
CA GLY A 169 -9.88 -5.65 -17.35
C GLY A 169 -10.81 -5.28 -16.20
N SER A 170 -12.06 -5.72 -16.30
CA SER A 170 -13.07 -5.51 -15.26
C SER A 170 -13.62 -6.82 -14.70
N VAL A 171 -13.96 -6.78 -13.43
CA VAL A 171 -14.55 -7.90 -12.67
C VAL A 171 -16.02 -7.58 -12.40
N SER A 172 -16.93 -8.49 -12.78
CA SER A 172 -18.38 -8.33 -12.63
C SER A 172 -18.97 -9.45 -11.78
N PHE A 173 -19.84 -9.11 -10.86
CA PHE A 173 -20.48 -10.02 -9.90
C PHE A 173 -21.82 -9.45 -9.41
N SER A 174 -22.59 -10.25 -8.68
CA SER A 174 -23.84 -9.81 -8.05
C SER A 174 -23.78 -9.97 -6.54
N VAL A 175 -24.27 -8.97 -5.81
CA VAL A 175 -24.45 -9.02 -4.34
C VAL A 175 -25.92 -8.73 -4.03
N ASP A 176 -26.60 -9.67 -3.39
CA ASP A 176 -28.03 -9.58 -3.02
C ASP A 176 -28.93 -9.14 -4.20
N GLY A 177 -28.59 -9.60 -5.42
CA GLY A 177 -29.34 -9.30 -6.66
C GLY A 177 -28.99 -7.95 -7.30
N VAL A 178 -28.01 -7.22 -6.76
CA VAL A 178 -27.48 -5.99 -7.36
C VAL A 178 -26.24 -6.31 -8.16
N GLU A 179 -26.25 -5.96 -9.45
CA GLU A 179 -25.07 -6.10 -10.32
C GLU A 179 -24.00 -5.07 -9.95
N CYS A 180 -22.78 -5.56 -9.81
CA CYS A 180 -21.59 -4.81 -9.41
C CYS A 180 -20.47 -5.03 -10.40
N SER A 181 -19.64 -4.01 -10.60
CA SER A 181 -18.43 -4.12 -11.43
C SER A 181 -17.30 -3.33 -10.79
N LEU A 182 -16.06 -3.83 -10.95
CA LEU A 182 -14.83 -3.17 -10.53
C LEU A 182 -13.83 -3.23 -11.69
N ASP A 183 -13.26 -2.09 -12.06
CA ASP A 183 -12.06 -2.09 -12.90
C ASP A 183 -10.87 -2.50 -12.05
N ALA A 184 -10.11 -3.46 -12.57
CA ALA A 184 -8.93 -3.98 -11.89
C ALA A 184 -7.68 -3.19 -12.30
N LEU A 185 -6.75 -3.07 -11.38
CA LEU A 185 -5.37 -2.67 -11.63
C LEU A 185 -4.47 -3.91 -11.68
N GLU A 186 -3.28 -3.78 -12.23
CA GLU A 186 -2.27 -4.85 -12.17
C GLU A 186 -1.86 -5.11 -10.73
N GLY A 187 -1.98 -6.35 -10.27
CA GLY A 187 -1.72 -6.76 -8.89
C GLY A 187 -0.31 -7.28 -8.64
N GLY A 188 0.45 -7.53 -9.70
CA GLY A 188 1.80 -8.07 -9.63
C GLY A 188 2.22 -8.75 -10.94
N ASP A 189 3.42 -9.32 -10.95
CA ASP A 189 4.04 -9.93 -12.15
C ASP A 189 3.37 -11.25 -12.60
N ASN A 190 2.56 -11.85 -11.74
CA ASN A 190 1.93 -13.15 -11.97
C ASN A 190 0.51 -13.05 -12.57
N GLY A 191 0.04 -11.84 -12.90
CA GLY A 191 -1.31 -11.60 -13.43
C GLY A 191 -2.40 -11.53 -12.38
N GLU A 192 -2.05 -11.40 -11.11
CA GLU A 192 -2.96 -11.07 -10.01
C GLU A 192 -3.67 -9.74 -10.28
N LEU A 193 -4.92 -9.60 -9.82
CA LEU A 193 -5.63 -8.34 -9.93
C LEU A 193 -5.58 -7.59 -8.59
N PHE A 194 -5.40 -6.29 -8.68
CA PHE A 194 -5.51 -5.38 -7.56
C PHE A 194 -6.80 -4.56 -7.67
N LEU A 195 -7.71 -4.75 -6.74
CA LEU A 195 -9.00 -4.09 -6.67
C LEU A 195 -8.95 -3.01 -5.59
N VAL A 196 -9.09 -1.76 -6.01
CA VAL A 196 -9.26 -0.59 -5.13
C VAL A 196 -10.72 -0.21 -5.19
N PHE A 197 -11.48 -0.39 -4.11
CA PHE A 197 -12.92 -0.24 -4.13
C PHE A 197 -13.48 0.50 -2.91
N GLY A 198 -14.63 1.11 -3.11
CA GLY A 198 -15.49 1.63 -2.04
C GLY A 198 -16.84 0.95 -2.05
N ASP A 199 -17.51 0.96 -0.92
CA ASP A 199 -18.87 0.43 -0.74
C ASP A 199 -19.64 1.26 0.30
N THR A 200 -20.93 0.93 0.55
CA THR A 200 -21.75 1.74 1.44
C THR A 200 -21.45 1.57 2.93
N THR A 201 -20.48 0.76 3.32
CA THR A 201 -19.97 0.69 4.71
C THR A 201 -18.91 1.77 4.99
N ASN A 202 -18.33 2.39 3.93
CA ASN A 202 -17.26 3.35 4.07
C ASN A 202 -17.68 4.59 4.87
N GLY A 203 -16.81 5.00 5.78
CA GLY A 203 -17.02 6.16 6.65
C GLY A 203 -17.90 5.88 7.87
N ALA A 204 -18.58 4.73 7.93
CA ALA A 204 -19.36 4.30 9.08
C ALA A 204 -18.69 3.13 9.82
N GLU A 205 -18.36 2.05 9.11
CA GLU A 205 -17.82 0.81 9.68
C GLU A 205 -16.43 0.49 9.10
N THR A 206 -16.18 0.90 7.86
CA THR A 206 -14.90 0.72 7.18
C THR A 206 -14.30 2.06 6.79
N TYR A 207 -13.03 2.07 6.45
CA TYR A 207 -12.28 3.30 6.13
C TYR A 207 -12.95 4.10 4.99
N ALA A 208 -13.12 5.40 5.20
CA ALA A 208 -13.83 6.29 4.26
C ALA A 208 -13.17 6.37 2.88
N GLY A 209 -11.84 6.17 2.80
CA GLY A 209 -11.06 6.16 1.56
C GLY A 209 -11.15 4.86 0.75
N GLY A 210 -11.98 3.88 1.17
CA GLY A 210 -12.12 2.59 0.51
C GLY A 210 -11.17 1.53 1.04
N ARG A 211 -11.19 0.36 0.40
CA ARG A 211 -10.40 -0.82 0.79
C ARG A 211 -9.70 -1.42 -0.41
N PHE A 212 -8.71 -2.22 -0.13
CA PHE A 212 -7.89 -2.95 -1.09
C PHE A 212 -8.19 -4.43 -1.04
N LEU A 213 -8.08 -5.09 -2.19
CA LEU A 213 -8.23 -6.54 -2.32
C LEU A 213 -7.36 -7.04 -3.47
N TYR A 214 -6.58 -8.08 -3.22
CA TYR A 214 -5.90 -8.82 -4.29
C TYR A 214 -6.66 -10.09 -4.59
N THR A 215 -6.66 -10.49 -5.86
CA THR A 215 -7.19 -11.79 -6.31
C THR A 215 -6.07 -12.59 -6.95
N ASP A 216 -6.27 -13.91 -7.04
CA ASP A 216 -5.46 -14.72 -7.95
C ASP A 216 -5.68 -14.28 -9.42
N PRO A 217 -4.79 -14.70 -10.36
CA PRO A 217 -4.98 -14.47 -11.79
C PRO A 217 -6.31 -15.04 -12.30
N PRO A 218 -7.02 -14.34 -13.19
CA PRO A 218 -8.23 -14.88 -13.82
C PRO A 218 -7.93 -16.15 -14.65
N VAL A 219 -8.81 -17.13 -14.57
CA VAL A 219 -8.74 -18.37 -15.36
C VAL A 219 -10.05 -18.55 -16.13
N ASP A 220 -9.97 -18.77 -17.42
CA ASP A 220 -11.12 -19.00 -18.31
C ASP A 220 -12.23 -17.93 -18.17
N GLY A 221 -11.84 -16.66 -18.03
CA GLY A 221 -12.77 -15.55 -17.87
C GLY A 221 -13.46 -15.48 -16.50
N ARG A 222 -12.91 -16.16 -15.50
CA ARG A 222 -13.42 -16.18 -14.12
C ARG A 222 -12.32 -15.80 -13.13
N VAL A 223 -12.72 -15.20 -12.02
CA VAL A 223 -11.84 -14.86 -10.90
C VAL A 223 -12.56 -14.95 -9.57
N ALA A 224 -11.93 -15.52 -8.56
CA ALA A 224 -12.46 -15.53 -7.20
C ALA A 224 -12.18 -14.18 -6.51
N VAL A 225 -13.23 -13.47 -6.14
CA VAL A 225 -13.17 -12.23 -5.36
C VAL A 225 -13.61 -12.54 -3.94
N ASP A 226 -12.66 -12.66 -3.02
CA ASP A 226 -12.94 -12.96 -1.62
C ASP A 226 -12.89 -11.69 -0.76
N PHE A 227 -14.05 -11.08 -0.51
CA PHE A 227 -14.14 -9.87 0.29
C PHE A 227 -13.76 -10.05 1.76
N ASN A 228 -13.71 -11.29 2.30
CA ASN A 228 -13.15 -11.53 3.63
C ASN A 228 -11.65 -11.16 3.72
N LEU A 229 -10.97 -11.06 2.58
CA LEU A 229 -9.58 -10.62 2.47
C LEU A 229 -9.47 -9.11 2.15
N ALA A 230 -10.57 -8.36 2.12
CA ALA A 230 -10.52 -6.91 1.92
C ALA A 230 -9.86 -6.23 3.14
N TYR A 231 -8.95 -5.28 2.86
CA TYR A 231 -8.11 -4.71 3.89
C TYR A 231 -7.94 -3.18 3.74
N ASN A 232 -7.57 -2.54 4.84
CA ASN A 232 -7.30 -1.11 4.89
C ASN A 232 -6.05 -0.72 4.10
N PRO A 233 -6.11 0.36 3.29
CA PRO A 233 -4.93 0.89 2.62
C PRO A 233 -3.90 1.42 3.64
N PRO A 234 -2.62 1.49 3.24
CA PRO A 234 -1.54 2.00 4.09
C PRO A 234 -1.76 3.36 4.74
N CYS A 235 -2.51 4.26 4.09
CA CYS A 235 -2.81 5.60 4.60
C CYS A 235 -3.69 5.61 5.86
N VAL A 236 -4.28 4.48 6.22
CA VAL A 236 -4.97 4.29 7.51
C VAL A 236 -3.97 4.24 8.67
N PHE A 237 -2.77 3.72 8.43
CA PHE A 237 -1.74 3.49 9.45
C PHE A 237 -0.67 4.59 9.50
N SER A 238 -0.49 5.31 8.38
CA SER A 238 0.52 6.37 8.27
C SER A 238 0.05 7.47 7.33
N PRO A 239 0.11 8.76 7.75
CA PRO A 239 -0.21 9.90 6.89
C PRO A 239 0.80 10.13 5.75
N TYR A 240 1.87 9.35 5.74
CA TYR A 240 2.96 9.44 4.75
C TYR A 240 2.83 8.40 3.62
N ALA A 241 1.74 7.64 3.58
CA ALA A 241 1.45 6.74 2.49
C ALA A 241 0.81 7.47 1.30
N THR A 242 1.11 7.02 0.09
CA THR A 242 0.58 7.56 -1.18
C THR A 242 -0.37 6.54 -1.80
N CYS A 243 -1.52 6.29 -1.14
CA CYS A 243 -2.43 5.23 -1.55
C CYS A 243 -3.33 5.65 -2.70
N PRO A 244 -3.59 4.77 -3.68
CA PRO A 244 -4.65 4.99 -4.65
C PRO A 244 -6.02 5.06 -3.97
N LEU A 245 -6.88 5.90 -4.51
CA LEU A 245 -8.29 5.99 -4.10
C LEU A 245 -9.16 5.20 -5.09
N PRO A 246 -10.31 4.67 -4.65
CA PRO A 246 -11.23 3.99 -5.54
C PRO A 246 -11.63 4.89 -6.71
N PRO A 247 -11.40 4.46 -7.98
CA PRO A 247 -11.97 5.12 -9.13
C PRO A 247 -13.49 5.26 -8.99
N ALA A 248 -14.09 6.23 -9.67
CA ALA A 248 -15.51 6.52 -9.48
C ALA A 248 -16.41 5.32 -9.76
N GLN A 249 -16.07 4.50 -10.76
CA GLN A 249 -16.76 3.28 -11.13
C GLN A 249 -16.56 2.12 -10.15
N ASN A 250 -15.54 2.19 -9.31
CA ASN A 250 -15.24 1.18 -8.28
C ASN A 250 -15.95 1.46 -6.94
N ARG A 251 -16.99 2.29 -6.95
CA ARG A 251 -17.82 2.53 -5.78
C ARG A 251 -19.11 1.71 -5.85
N LEU A 252 -19.14 0.62 -5.10
CA LEU A 252 -20.23 -0.33 -5.09
C LEU A 252 -21.47 0.25 -4.37
N PRO A 253 -22.68 0.12 -4.93
CA PRO A 253 -23.92 0.61 -4.30
C PRO A 253 -24.47 -0.34 -3.22
N VAL A 254 -23.70 -1.30 -2.79
CA VAL A 254 -24.06 -2.35 -1.82
C VAL A 254 -23.18 -2.27 -0.58
N ARG A 255 -23.56 -2.97 0.49
CA ARG A 255 -22.76 -3.14 1.71
C ARG A 255 -21.89 -4.38 1.59
N ILE A 256 -20.59 -4.23 1.78
CA ILE A 256 -19.64 -5.36 1.85
C ILE A 256 -19.21 -5.51 3.31
N GLU A 257 -19.99 -6.28 4.07
CA GLU A 257 -19.76 -6.56 5.50
C GLU A 257 -18.74 -7.70 5.68
N ALA A 258 -17.57 -7.53 5.10
CA ALA A 258 -16.45 -8.47 5.12
C ALA A 258 -15.11 -7.74 5.19
N GLY A 259 -14.04 -8.42 5.59
CA GLY A 259 -12.69 -7.86 5.68
C GLY A 259 -12.49 -6.90 6.85
N GLU A 260 -11.47 -6.05 6.75
CA GLU A 260 -11.05 -5.12 7.81
C GLU A 260 -12.05 -3.97 7.98
N LYS A 261 -12.29 -3.59 9.24
CA LYS A 261 -13.00 -2.38 9.67
C LYS A 261 -12.06 -1.19 9.79
N THR A 262 -12.63 0.00 10.05
CA THR A 262 -11.85 1.20 10.34
C THR A 262 -10.89 0.94 11.51
N TYR A 263 -9.62 1.32 11.32
CA TYR A 263 -8.61 1.34 12.37
C TYR A 263 -8.63 2.71 13.07
N HIS A 264 -8.56 2.72 14.40
CA HIS A 264 -8.61 3.92 15.27
C HIS A 264 -7.36 4.04 16.14
#